data_c86c6875815ad9b8104fe7780c6c5ee5
#
_entry.id   c86c6875815ad9b8104fe7780c6c5ee5
#
_cell.length_a   1.000
_cell.length_b   1.000
_cell.length_c   1.000
_cell.angle_alpha   90.00
_cell.angle_beta   90.00
_cell.angle_gamma   90.00
#
_symmetry.space_group_name_H-M   'P 1'
#
loop_
_entity.id
_entity.type
_entity.pdbx_description
1 polymer ?
#
loop_
_entity_poly.entity_id
_entity_poly.type
_entity_poly.pdbx_seq_one_letter_code
_entity_poly.pdbx_strand_id
1 'polypeptide(L)'
;MANVFTLDSTYLAEKRADIKNDIAYARYKVGSTWYQAAIQSAEVRSDGRVEVKFLIDHTVSGNITVTSVELYDHNGARIGSRSVSITRADATEGILYVCRFSLFQITENSSGTGAYDAL
;
A
#
# COMPACT_ATOMS: atom_id res chain seq x y z
N MET A 1 2.28 35.72 4.20
CA MET A 1 2.11 34.33 4.56
C MET A 1 0.66 34.00 4.83
N ALA A 2 0.15 33.08 4.10
CA ALA A 2 -1.23 32.69 4.30
C ALA A 2 -1.40 31.91 5.61
N ASN A 3 -2.52 32.12 6.25
CA ASN A 3 -2.89 31.34 7.42
C ASN A 3 -3.43 30.00 6.96
N VAL A 4 -2.56 29.02 6.92
CA VAL A 4 -2.91 27.68 6.46
C VAL A 4 -3.26 26.81 7.67
N PHE A 5 -4.36 26.10 7.57
CA PHE A 5 -4.70 25.13 8.59
C PHE A 5 -3.69 23.99 8.52
N THR A 6 -3.02 23.71 9.62
CA THR A 6 -1.94 22.73 9.69
C THR A 6 -2.30 21.64 10.68
N LEU A 7 -2.19 20.39 10.24
CA LEU A 7 -2.38 19.25 11.13
C LEU A 7 -1.15 19.05 12.00
N ASP A 8 -1.38 18.71 13.27
CA ASP A 8 -0.29 18.46 14.21
C ASP A 8 0.47 17.20 13.79
N SER A 9 1.78 17.24 13.95
CA SER A 9 2.63 16.10 13.64
C SER A 9 2.29 14.88 14.48
N THR A 10 1.88 15.08 15.72
CA THR A 10 1.44 14.00 16.61
C THR A 10 0.20 13.31 16.06
N TYR A 11 -0.76 14.10 15.59
CA TYR A 11 -1.97 13.55 15.00
C TYR A 11 -1.66 12.74 13.73
N LEU A 12 -0.80 13.27 12.87
CA LEU A 12 -0.40 12.55 11.66
C LEU A 12 0.32 11.25 11.98
N ALA A 13 1.17 11.25 13.00
CA ALA A 13 1.86 10.04 13.43
C ALA A 13 0.88 8.99 13.91
N GLU A 14 -0.15 9.39 14.67
CA GLU A 14 -1.19 8.47 15.11
C GLU A 14 -1.96 7.89 13.92
N LYS A 15 -2.27 8.71 12.92
CA LYS A 15 -2.98 8.24 11.74
C LYS A 15 -2.15 7.27 10.92
N ARG A 16 -0.85 7.50 10.82
CA ARG A 16 0.04 6.55 10.15
C ARG A 16 0.08 5.21 10.88
N ALA A 17 0.09 5.24 12.20
CA ALA A 17 0.05 4.02 13.00
C ALA A 17 -1.29 3.31 12.84
N ASP A 18 -2.40 4.05 12.79
CA ASP A 18 -3.72 3.48 12.57
C ASP A 18 -3.79 2.77 11.21
N ILE A 19 -3.28 3.41 10.16
CA ILE A 19 -3.26 2.83 8.81
C ILE A 19 -2.42 1.55 8.81
N LYS A 20 -1.25 1.60 9.43
CA LYS A 20 -0.38 0.42 9.53
C LYS A 20 -1.12 -0.74 10.20
N ASN A 21 -1.85 -0.46 11.27
CA ASN A 21 -2.57 -1.47 12.03
C ASN A 21 -3.83 -1.97 11.33
N ASP A 22 -4.36 -1.21 10.38
CA ASP A 22 -5.53 -1.60 9.61
C ASP A 22 -5.21 -2.62 8.53
N ILE A 23 -3.95 -2.70 8.11
CA ILE A 23 -3.56 -3.57 6.99
C ILE A 23 -3.63 -5.02 7.44
N ALA A 24 -4.49 -5.79 6.78
CA ALA A 24 -4.75 -7.17 7.16
C ALA A 24 -4.11 -8.17 6.21
N TYR A 25 -4.25 -7.95 4.91
CA TYR A 25 -3.70 -8.87 3.92
C TYR A 25 -3.52 -8.16 2.58
N ALA A 26 -2.79 -8.82 1.69
CA ALA A 26 -2.59 -8.35 0.32
C ALA A 26 -3.21 -9.33 -0.66
N ARG A 27 -3.45 -8.86 -1.87
CA ARG A 27 -3.83 -9.73 -3.00
C ARG A 27 -2.99 -9.36 -4.20
N TYR A 28 -2.71 -10.33 -5.04
CA TYR A 28 -2.03 -10.11 -6.31
C TYR A 28 -2.73 -10.88 -7.41
N LYS A 29 -2.63 -10.38 -8.62
CA LYS A 29 -3.33 -10.92 -9.78
C LYS A 29 -2.34 -11.55 -10.76
N VAL A 30 -2.63 -12.79 -11.16
CA VAL A 30 -1.89 -13.52 -12.20
C VAL A 30 -2.92 -13.95 -13.24
N GLY A 31 -2.79 -13.45 -14.45
CA GLY A 31 -3.81 -13.66 -15.46
C GLY A 31 -5.12 -13.02 -15.03
N SER A 32 -6.16 -13.80 -14.91
CA SER A 32 -7.47 -13.33 -14.44
C SER A 32 -7.78 -13.76 -13.01
N THR A 33 -6.82 -14.38 -12.33
CA THR A 33 -7.02 -14.96 -11.00
C THR A 33 -6.34 -14.13 -9.93
N TRP A 34 -7.05 -13.88 -8.83
CA TRP A 34 -6.53 -13.19 -7.65
C TRP A 34 -6.09 -14.19 -6.59
N TYR A 35 -4.96 -13.91 -5.97
CA TYR A 35 -4.39 -14.72 -4.91
C TYR A 35 -4.16 -13.85 -3.68
N GLN A 36 -4.40 -14.41 -2.51
CA GLN A 36 -4.19 -13.70 -1.24
C GLN A 36 -2.79 -13.96 -0.73
N ALA A 37 -2.17 -12.94 -0.16
CA ALA A 37 -0.86 -13.02 0.46
C ALA A 37 -0.92 -12.47 1.87
N ALA A 38 -0.26 -13.14 2.80
CA ALA A 38 -0.15 -12.67 4.17
C ALA A 38 0.88 -11.54 4.25
N ILE A 39 0.60 -10.57 5.11
CA ILE A 39 1.52 -9.47 5.36
C ILE A 39 2.67 -9.99 6.22
N GLN A 40 3.89 -9.81 5.74
CA GLN A 40 5.09 -10.18 6.52
C GLN A 40 5.46 -9.10 7.51
N SER A 41 5.37 -7.84 7.10
CA SER A 41 5.64 -6.74 8.00
C SER A 41 4.90 -5.50 7.53
N ALA A 42 4.55 -4.65 8.48
CA ALA A 42 4.00 -3.33 8.23
C ALA A 42 4.57 -2.41 9.29
N GLU A 43 5.17 -1.31 8.88
CA GLU A 43 5.80 -0.39 9.82
C GLU A 43 5.75 1.03 9.31
N VAL A 44 5.84 1.98 10.23
CA VAL A 44 5.98 3.39 9.91
C VAL A 44 7.47 3.71 9.93
N ARG A 45 7.97 4.17 8.80
CA ARG A 45 9.39 4.49 8.68
C ARG A 45 9.69 5.87 9.28
N SER A 46 10.99 6.12 9.50
CA SER A 46 11.42 7.39 10.07
C SER A 46 11.09 8.60 9.19
N ASP A 47 10.92 8.38 7.88
CA ASP A 47 10.53 9.43 6.95
C ASP A 47 9.00 9.64 6.88
N GLY A 48 8.24 8.94 7.70
CA GLY A 48 6.80 9.06 7.76
C GLY A 48 6.04 8.20 6.77
N ARG A 49 6.71 7.39 5.98
CA ARG A 49 6.05 6.45 5.07
C ARG A 49 5.61 5.20 5.82
N VAL A 50 4.50 4.63 5.38
CA VAL A 50 4.10 3.29 5.80
C VAL A 50 4.69 2.32 4.80
N GLU A 51 5.44 1.34 5.30
CA GLU A 51 6.06 0.31 4.47
C GLU A 51 5.43 -1.03 4.78
N VAL A 52 4.92 -1.70 3.74
CA VAL A 52 4.29 -3.01 3.86
C VAL A 52 5.06 -3.98 3.00
N LYS A 53 5.37 -5.14 3.55
CA LYS A 53 6.05 -6.20 2.81
C LYS A 53 5.19 -7.45 2.82
N PHE A 54 5.07 -8.09 1.67
CA PHE A 54 4.41 -9.39 1.57
C PHE A 54 5.10 -10.23 0.50
N LEU A 55 4.96 -11.54 0.65
CA LEU A 55 5.60 -12.48 -0.25
C LEU A 55 4.61 -12.93 -1.32
N ILE A 56 5.00 -12.76 -2.57
CA ILE A 56 4.29 -13.36 -3.68
C ILE A 56 4.89 -14.75 -3.88
N ASP A 57 4.28 -15.72 -3.21
CA ASP A 57 4.74 -17.10 -3.23
C ASP A 57 3.71 -17.93 -3.97
N HIS A 58 3.84 -17.91 -5.29
CA HIS A 58 2.91 -18.60 -6.16
C HIS A 58 3.46 -19.96 -6.49
N THR A 59 2.70 -21.01 -6.17
CA THR A 59 3.17 -22.38 -6.26
C THR A 59 3.05 -22.99 -7.65
N VAL A 60 2.41 -22.29 -8.58
CA VAL A 60 2.29 -22.78 -9.95
C VAL A 60 3.66 -22.77 -10.62
N SER A 61 4.03 -23.90 -11.23
CA SER A 61 5.32 -23.99 -11.90
C SER A 61 5.33 -23.17 -13.20
N GLY A 62 6.54 -22.78 -13.60
CA GLY A 62 6.75 -21.99 -14.78
C GLY A 62 6.70 -20.49 -14.53
N ASN A 63 6.66 -19.75 -15.63
CA ASN A 63 6.68 -18.29 -15.55
C ASN A 63 5.32 -17.75 -15.17
N ILE A 64 5.30 -16.78 -14.27
CA ILE A 64 4.09 -16.03 -13.98
C ILE A 64 4.40 -14.55 -14.09
N THR A 65 3.38 -13.76 -14.38
CA THR A 65 3.47 -12.30 -14.39
C THR A 65 2.36 -11.75 -13.48
N VAL A 66 2.78 -11.03 -12.45
CA VAL A 66 1.85 -10.33 -11.56
C VAL A 66 1.54 -8.98 -12.17
N THR A 67 0.26 -8.70 -12.40
CA THR A 67 -0.18 -7.49 -13.10
C THR A 67 -0.83 -6.46 -12.17
N SER A 68 -1.19 -6.85 -10.95
CA SER A 68 -1.80 -5.93 -10.00
C SER A 68 -1.55 -6.43 -8.59
N VAL A 69 -1.42 -5.48 -7.66
CA VAL A 69 -1.34 -5.76 -6.22
C VAL A 69 -2.33 -4.88 -5.50
N GLU A 70 -2.90 -5.39 -4.41
CA GLU A 70 -3.88 -4.67 -3.59
C GLU A 70 -3.60 -4.93 -2.12
N LEU A 71 -3.98 -3.96 -1.29
CA LEU A 71 -3.96 -4.10 0.18
C LEU A 71 -5.39 -4.00 0.69
N TYR A 72 -5.70 -4.80 1.70
CA TYR A 72 -7.03 -4.86 2.32
C TYR A 72 -6.94 -4.70 3.82
N ASP A 73 -7.98 -4.12 4.40
CA ASP A 73 -8.10 -3.98 5.85
C ASP A 73 -8.77 -5.21 6.49
N HIS A 74 -8.95 -5.17 7.81
CA HIS A 74 -9.55 -6.26 8.56
C HIS A 74 -11.04 -6.45 8.27
N ASN A 75 -11.68 -5.46 7.67
CA ASN A 75 -13.09 -5.55 7.29
C ASN A 75 -13.27 -6.01 5.85
N GLY A 76 -12.18 -6.28 5.14
CA GLY A 76 -12.23 -6.70 3.75
C GLY A 76 -12.39 -5.56 2.76
N ALA A 77 -12.22 -4.31 3.21
CA ALA A 77 -12.25 -3.16 2.32
C ALA A 77 -10.87 -2.92 1.73
N ARG A 78 -10.84 -2.56 0.46
CA ARG A 78 -9.57 -2.30 -0.21
C ARG A 78 -8.99 -0.97 0.27
N ILE A 79 -7.75 -1.02 0.74
CA ILE A 79 -7.00 0.17 1.16
C ILE A 79 -6.40 0.87 -0.05
N GLY A 80 -5.82 0.11 -0.95
CA GLY A 80 -5.17 0.67 -2.12
C GLY A 80 -4.79 -0.40 -3.12
N SER A 81 -4.34 0.05 -4.30
CA SER A 81 -3.96 -0.86 -5.38
C SER A 81 -2.91 -0.21 -6.25
N ARG A 82 -2.21 -1.04 -7.00
CA ARG A 82 -1.23 -0.59 -7.96
C ARG A 82 -1.14 -1.59 -9.12
N SER A 83 -1.10 -1.06 -10.33
CA SER A 83 -0.77 -1.87 -11.50
C SER A 83 0.73 -2.06 -11.54
N VAL A 84 1.16 -3.29 -11.76
CA VAL A 84 2.57 -3.66 -11.79
C VAL A 84 2.81 -4.63 -12.95
N SER A 85 4.07 -4.92 -13.21
CA SER A 85 4.45 -5.99 -14.15
C SER A 85 5.67 -6.67 -13.54
N ILE A 86 5.42 -7.76 -12.82
CA ILE A 86 6.46 -8.49 -12.10
C ILE A 86 6.45 -9.91 -12.61
N THR A 87 7.55 -10.32 -13.20
CA THR A 87 7.68 -11.66 -13.77
C THR A 87 8.56 -12.54 -12.87
N ARG A 88 8.05 -13.72 -12.59
CA ARG A 88 8.81 -14.75 -11.89
C ARG A 88 9.03 -15.91 -12.85
N ALA A 89 10.29 -16.25 -13.06
CA ALA A 89 10.67 -17.27 -14.05
C ALA A 89 10.54 -18.70 -13.54
N ASP A 90 10.57 -18.91 -12.23
CA ASP A 90 10.62 -20.24 -11.65
C ASP A 90 9.74 -20.31 -10.39
N ALA A 91 9.02 -21.41 -10.24
CA ALA A 91 8.15 -21.63 -9.10
C ALA A 91 8.91 -21.70 -7.77
N THR A 92 10.21 -21.97 -7.79
CA THR A 92 11.03 -21.99 -6.59
C THR A 92 11.43 -20.60 -6.11
N GLU A 93 11.22 -19.58 -6.94
CA GLU A 93 11.54 -18.20 -6.56
C GLU A 93 10.35 -17.54 -5.88
N GLY A 94 10.59 -16.90 -4.75
CA GLY A 94 9.62 -16.04 -4.14
C GLY A 94 9.91 -14.59 -4.50
N ILE A 95 8.89 -13.76 -4.54
CA ILE A 95 9.05 -12.33 -4.79
C ILE A 95 8.60 -11.60 -3.55
N LEU A 96 9.54 -10.91 -2.89
CA LEU A 96 9.18 -10.03 -1.78
C LEU A 96 8.75 -8.69 -2.37
N TYR A 97 7.49 -8.38 -2.24
CA TYR A 97 6.97 -7.09 -2.70
C TYR A 97 7.00 -6.08 -1.55
N VAL A 98 7.55 -4.91 -1.84
CA VAL A 98 7.63 -3.82 -0.87
C VAL A 98 6.76 -2.68 -1.38
N CYS A 99 5.77 -2.33 -0.59
CA CYS A 99 4.84 -1.25 -0.89
C CYS A 99 5.08 -0.10 0.11
N ARG A 100 5.30 1.10 -0.39
CA ARG A 100 5.47 2.28 0.46
C ARG A 100 4.49 3.34 0.03
N PHE A 101 3.87 3.99 1.01
CA PHE A 101 2.97 5.10 0.74
C PHE A 101 3.03 6.09 1.89
N SER A 102 2.56 7.30 1.60
CA SER A 102 2.62 8.41 2.55
C SER A 102 1.23 8.94 2.84
N LEU A 103 1.03 9.33 4.09
CA LEU A 103 -0.07 10.20 4.45
C LEU A 103 0.53 11.59 4.66
N PHE A 104 0.13 12.55 3.84
CA PHE A 104 0.64 13.90 3.93
C PHE A 104 -0.49 14.91 3.78
N GLN A 105 -0.23 16.10 4.30
CA GLN A 105 -1.21 17.17 4.28
C GLN A 105 -1.16 17.91 2.95
N ILE A 106 -2.34 18.21 2.40
CA ILE A 106 -2.49 19.11 1.27
C ILE A 106 -2.94 20.45 1.81
N THR A 107 -2.19 21.50 1.52
CA THR A 107 -2.53 22.83 2.00
C THR A 107 -3.60 23.46 1.11
N GLU A 108 -4.42 24.31 1.70
CA GLU A 108 -5.55 24.90 0.97
C GLU A 108 -5.13 25.88 -0.13
N ASN A 109 -3.91 26.39 -0.08
CA ASN A 109 -3.40 27.26 -1.12
C ASN A 109 -2.74 26.50 -2.27
N SER A 110 -2.77 25.19 -2.23
CA SER A 110 -2.30 24.39 -3.36
C SER A 110 -3.36 24.46 -4.47
N SER A 111 -2.91 24.25 -5.70
CA SER A 111 -3.82 24.26 -6.84
C SER A 111 -4.66 22.99 -6.94
N GLY A 112 -4.39 22.01 -6.11
CA GLY A 112 -5.08 20.73 -6.17
C GLY A 112 -6.42 20.73 -5.48
N THR A 113 -7.33 21.56 -5.93
CA THR A 113 -8.62 21.70 -5.27
C THR A 113 -9.43 20.41 -5.23
N GLY A 114 -9.34 19.60 -6.28
CA GLY A 114 -10.05 18.33 -6.30
C GLY A 114 -9.64 17.38 -5.18
N ALA A 115 -8.35 17.27 -4.94
CA ALA A 115 -7.84 16.45 -3.84
C ALA A 115 -8.24 16.99 -2.48
N TYR A 116 -8.26 18.31 -2.35
CA TYR A 116 -8.66 18.97 -1.12
C TYR A 116 -10.14 18.74 -0.82
N ASP A 117 -10.97 18.83 -1.83
CA ASP A 117 -12.41 18.63 -1.69
C ASP A 117 -12.79 17.19 -1.35
N ALA A 118 -11.91 16.26 -1.62
CA ALA A 118 -12.15 14.86 -1.29
C ALA A 118 -12.09 14.58 0.22
N LEU A 119 -11.61 15.53 0.96
CA LEU A 119 -11.61 15.41 2.41
C LEU A 119 -13.00 15.70 2.95
#